data_648297bd5f0d8597cc918046a64df06d
#
_entry.id   648297bd5f0d8597cc918046a64df06d
#
_cell.length_a   1.000
_cell.length_b   1.000
_cell.length_c   1.000
_cell.angle_alpha   90.00
_cell.angle_beta   90.00
_cell.angle_gamma   90.00
#
_symmetry.space_group_name_H-M   'P 1'
#
loop_
_entity.id
_entity.type
_entity.pdbx_description
1 polymer ?
#
loop_
_entity_poly.entity_id
_entity_poly.type
_entity_poly.pdbx_seq_one_letter_code
_entity_poly.pdbx_strand_id
1 'polypeptide(L)'
;DGGEQLLQRFNTLLAQGVDGVVIAGGAGVSGELQTCAAEQGIPLVFASRASYLDDADCVRPDNMQAAQMLTEYLIQRGHQRIAWLGGNSASLTRAERVGGYCATLLKYGLPFHSDWVVECDTSQKQSAEAVAALLRHNPTISAVVCYNDIIARGAWFGLMRAGRQSGEAGMDSYFEQQVTLAAFADVAESALDELPIIWVTTPAREMGYTLAERVMQRIAREDSLARSQTLKARLIVKK
;
A
#
# COMPACT_ATOMS: atom_id res chain seq x y z
N ASP A 1 -23.21 -2.62 8.65
CA ASP A 1 -22.43 -3.70 8.06
C ASP A 1 -22.14 -3.40 6.60
N GLY A 2 -20.85 -3.28 6.26
CA GLY A 2 -20.43 -2.82 4.93
C GLY A 2 -20.86 -3.75 3.79
N GLY A 3 -21.07 -5.02 4.07
CA GLY A 3 -21.50 -6.02 3.08
C GLY A 3 -22.95 -5.83 2.63
N GLU A 4 -23.85 -5.53 3.54
CA GLU A 4 -25.25 -5.26 3.20
C GLU A 4 -25.41 -4.00 2.37
N GLN A 5 -24.68 -2.94 2.70
CA GLN A 5 -24.70 -1.70 1.94
C GLN A 5 -24.19 -1.90 0.52
N LEU A 6 -23.14 -2.71 0.35
CA LEU A 6 -22.58 -3.00 -0.96
C LEU A 6 -23.57 -3.79 -1.83
N LEU A 7 -24.25 -4.79 -1.25
CA LEU A 7 -25.29 -5.55 -1.95
C LEU A 7 -26.47 -4.68 -2.34
N GLN A 8 -26.91 -3.76 -1.48
CA GLN A 8 -27.98 -2.80 -1.80
C GLN A 8 -27.60 -1.89 -2.96
N ARG A 9 -26.37 -1.36 -2.97
CA ARG A 9 -25.89 -0.52 -4.08
C ARG A 9 -25.78 -1.30 -5.38
N PHE A 10 -25.35 -2.54 -5.31
CA PHE A 10 -25.31 -3.42 -6.46
C PHE A 10 -26.69 -3.67 -7.05
N ASN A 11 -27.69 -3.96 -6.23
CA ASN A 11 -29.08 -4.13 -6.66
C ASN A 11 -29.66 -2.86 -7.29
N THR A 12 -29.29 -1.68 -6.79
CA THR A 12 -29.67 -0.40 -7.38
C THR A 12 -29.09 -0.24 -8.78
N LEU A 13 -27.81 -0.60 -8.98
CA LEU A 13 -27.18 -0.57 -10.30
C LEU A 13 -27.81 -1.56 -11.27
N LEU A 14 -28.18 -2.75 -10.81
CA LEU A 14 -28.91 -3.73 -11.63
C LEU A 14 -30.23 -3.17 -12.14
N ALA A 15 -30.99 -2.47 -11.28
CA ALA A 15 -32.23 -1.82 -11.65
C ALA A 15 -32.05 -0.71 -12.70
N GLN A 16 -30.85 -0.13 -12.79
CA GLN A 16 -30.49 0.88 -13.79
C GLN A 16 -30.03 0.30 -15.13
N GLY A 17 -29.91 -1.03 -15.24
CA GLY A 17 -29.56 -1.72 -16.49
C GLY A 17 -28.07 -1.67 -16.84
N VAL A 18 -27.19 -1.76 -15.87
CA VAL A 18 -25.73 -1.81 -16.10
C VAL A 18 -25.30 -3.15 -16.69
N ASP A 19 -24.26 -3.14 -17.52
CA ASP A 19 -23.71 -4.34 -18.19
C ASP A 19 -22.50 -4.96 -17.47
N GLY A 20 -21.90 -4.22 -16.55
CA GLY A 20 -20.78 -4.66 -15.73
C GLY A 20 -20.55 -3.71 -14.57
N VAL A 21 -19.85 -4.18 -13.52
CA VAL A 21 -19.60 -3.40 -12.30
C VAL A 21 -18.15 -3.54 -11.86
N VAL A 22 -17.53 -2.42 -11.52
CA VAL A 22 -16.23 -2.35 -10.84
C VAL A 22 -16.48 -2.04 -9.37
N ILE A 23 -15.89 -2.85 -8.50
CA ILE A 23 -15.95 -2.66 -7.04
C ILE A 23 -14.60 -2.21 -6.55
N ALA A 24 -14.54 -0.97 -6.06
CA ALA A 24 -13.36 -0.39 -5.44
C ALA A 24 -13.49 -0.41 -3.92
N GLY A 25 -12.37 -0.59 -3.25
CA GLY A 25 -12.34 -0.73 -1.81
C GLY A 25 -12.60 -2.18 -1.40
N GLY A 26 -12.51 -2.50 -0.14
CA GLY A 26 -12.39 -3.89 0.09
C GLY A 26 -12.87 -4.42 1.40
N ALA A 27 -13.72 -3.73 2.09
CA ALA A 27 -14.38 -4.35 3.21
C ALA A 27 -15.62 -5.11 2.72
N GLY A 28 -15.71 -6.39 3.05
CA GLY A 28 -16.97 -7.11 2.99
C GLY A 28 -17.47 -7.51 1.61
N VAL A 29 -16.58 -7.93 0.71
CA VAL A 29 -17.04 -8.67 -0.47
C VAL A 29 -17.56 -10.03 0.02
N SER A 30 -18.87 -10.13 0.15
CA SER A 30 -19.52 -11.40 0.52
C SER A 30 -19.66 -12.31 -0.69
N GLY A 31 -19.64 -13.61 -0.46
CA GLY A 31 -19.99 -14.59 -1.47
C GLY A 31 -21.38 -14.36 -2.08
N GLU A 32 -22.27 -13.73 -1.34
CA GLU A 32 -23.61 -13.36 -1.80
C GLU A 32 -23.59 -12.39 -2.98
N LEU A 33 -22.70 -11.38 -2.96
CA LEU A 33 -22.57 -10.44 -4.06
C LEU A 33 -22.09 -11.14 -5.34
N GLN A 34 -21.10 -12.01 -5.23
CA GLN A 34 -20.60 -12.78 -6.38
C GLN A 34 -21.68 -13.72 -6.92
N THR A 35 -22.40 -14.39 -6.07
CA THR A 35 -23.51 -15.27 -6.46
C THR A 35 -24.62 -14.49 -7.16
N CYS A 36 -25.04 -13.36 -6.61
CA CYS A 36 -26.05 -12.49 -7.21
C CYS A 36 -25.62 -11.99 -8.59
N ALA A 37 -24.38 -11.55 -8.73
CA ALA A 37 -23.84 -11.10 -10.02
C ALA A 37 -23.81 -12.22 -11.07
N ALA A 38 -23.39 -13.41 -10.66
CA ALA A 38 -23.35 -14.58 -11.53
C ALA A 38 -24.76 -14.99 -12.00
N GLU A 39 -25.73 -15.01 -11.12
CA GLU A 39 -27.14 -15.30 -11.45
C GLU A 39 -27.73 -14.29 -12.43
N GLN A 40 -27.35 -13.02 -12.33
CA GLN A 40 -27.80 -11.95 -13.21
C GLN A 40 -26.95 -11.82 -14.49
N GLY A 41 -25.87 -12.59 -14.61
CA GLY A 41 -24.96 -12.52 -15.75
C GLY A 41 -24.18 -11.20 -15.84
N ILE A 42 -23.97 -10.51 -14.72
CA ILE A 42 -23.26 -9.24 -14.65
C ILE A 42 -21.81 -9.48 -14.25
N PRO A 43 -20.82 -9.13 -15.09
CA PRO A 43 -19.41 -9.22 -14.74
C PRO A 43 -19.05 -8.28 -13.59
N LEU A 44 -18.29 -8.80 -12.64
CA LEU A 44 -17.66 -8.02 -11.56
C LEU A 44 -16.15 -8.00 -11.75
N VAL A 45 -15.55 -6.82 -11.58
CA VAL A 45 -14.10 -6.65 -11.48
C VAL A 45 -13.78 -5.90 -10.21
N PHE A 46 -12.89 -6.47 -9.41
CA PHE A 46 -12.46 -5.88 -8.14
C PHE A 46 -11.21 -5.03 -8.33
N ALA A 47 -11.18 -3.88 -7.66
CA ALA A 47 -10.08 -2.95 -7.72
C ALA A 47 -9.38 -2.80 -6.36
N SER A 48 -8.06 -2.68 -6.40
CA SER A 48 -7.20 -2.13 -5.35
C SER A 48 -6.93 -2.95 -4.10
N ARG A 49 -7.53 -4.12 -3.89
CA ARG A 49 -7.20 -4.92 -2.71
C ARG A 49 -6.60 -6.28 -3.02
N ALA A 50 -5.59 -6.62 -2.23
CA ALA A 50 -5.15 -7.98 -2.10
C ALA A 50 -6.34 -8.83 -1.59
N SER A 51 -6.77 -9.74 -2.42
CA SER A 51 -7.84 -10.68 -2.12
C SER A 51 -7.39 -12.04 -2.61
N TYR A 52 -7.58 -13.06 -1.80
CA TYR A 52 -7.39 -14.45 -2.20
C TYR A 52 -8.64 -15.03 -2.90
N LEU A 53 -9.44 -14.17 -3.53
CA LEU A 53 -10.55 -14.62 -4.35
C LEU A 53 -10.02 -15.17 -5.67
N ASP A 54 -9.77 -16.46 -5.72
CA ASP A 54 -9.22 -17.13 -6.89
C ASP A 54 -10.18 -17.13 -8.09
N ASP A 55 -11.48 -16.92 -7.84
CA ASP A 55 -12.54 -16.99 -8.86
C ASP A 55 -13.04 -15.60 -9.31
N ALA A 56 -12.34 -14.53 -8.96
CA ALA A 56 -12.77 -13.18 -9.29
C ALA A 56 -11.73 -12.43 -10.12
N ASP A 57 -12.22 -11.63 -11.08
CA ASP A 57 -11.37 -10.67 -11.75
C ASP A 57 -10.94 -9.56 -10.80
N CYS A 58 -9.65 -9.32 -10.73
CA CYS A 58 -9.08 -8.33 -9.84
C CYS A 58 -7.97 -7.56 -10.55
N VAL A 59 -7.95 -6.24 -10.38
CA VAL A 59 -6.84 -5.38 -10.77
C VAL A 59 -6.36 -4.65 -9.53
N ARG A 60 -5.11 -4.83 -9.18
CA ARG A 60 -4.56 -4.29 -7.94
C ARG A 60 -3.10 -3.86 -8.09
N PRO A 61 -2.60 -3.02 -7.16
CA PRO A 61 -1.17 -2.72 -7.11
C PRO A 61 -0.36 -3.99 -6.87
N ASP A 62 0.82 -4.06 -7.47
CA ASP A 62 1.83 -5.04 -7.10
C ASP A 62 2.53 -4.57 -5.83
N ASN A 63 1.94 -4.89 -4.67
CA ASN A 63 2.44 -4.44 -3.37
C ASN A 63 3.84 -4.97 -3.05
N MET A 64 4.13 -6.19 -3.45
CA MET A 64 5.45 -6.78 -3.24
C MET A 64 6.52 -6.07 -4.07
N GLN A 65 6.26 -5.85 -5.35
CA GLN A 65 7.16 -5.11 -6.24
C GLN A 65 7.36 -3.66 -5.77
N ALA A 66 6.29 -3.00 -5.32
CA ALA A 66 6.37 -1.64 -4.78
C ALA A 66 7.28 -1.58 -3.54
N ALA A 67 7.13 -2.54 -2.63
CA ALA A 67 7.96 -2.63 -1.43
C ALA A 67 9.42 -2.94 -1.76
N GLN A 68 9.66 -3.82 -2.72
CA GLN A 68 11.01 -4.11 -3.22
C GLN A 68 11.67 -2.85 -3.80
N MET A 69 10.96 -2.12 -4.65
CA MET A 69 11.44 -0.87 -5.26
C MET A 69 11.82 0.16 -4.20
N LEU A 70 10.96 0.36 -3.22
CA LEU A 70 11.16 1.35 -2.16
C LEU A 70 12.34 0.98 -1.25
N THR A 71 12.40 -0.26 -0.82
CA THR A 71 13.47 -0.77 0.06
C THR A 71 14.81 -0.80 -0.66
N GLU A 72 14.84 -1.23 -1.92
CA GLU A 72 16.04 -1.23 -2.74
C GLU A 72 16.59 0.18 -2.96
N TYR A 73 15.72 1.17 -3.18
CA TYR A 73 16.13 2.57 -3.29
C TYR A 73 16.86 3.04 -2.02
N LEU A 74 16.34 2.71 -0.84
CA LEU A 74 17.00 3.05 0.42
C LEU A 74 18.36 2.37 0.58
N ILE A 75 18.46 1.10 0.23
CA ILE A 75 19.71 0.34 0.30
C ILE A 75 20.75 0.92 -0.66
N GLN A 76 20.35 1.28 -1.87
CA GLN A 76 21.25 1.92 -2.86
C GLN A 76 21.75 3.30 -2.41
N ARG A 77 21.03 3.96 -1.52
CA ARG A 77 21.44 5.21 -0.85
C ARG A 77 22.29 5.01 0.38
N GLY A 78 22.67 3.78 0.69
CA GLY A 78 23.59 3.44 1.77
C GLY A 78 22.92 3.06 3.09
N HIS A 79 21.60 2.95 3.14
CA HIS A 79 20.91 2.51 4.35
C HIS A 79 21.08 1.01 4.57
N GLN A 80 21.55 0.64 5.76
CA GLN A 80 21.74 -0.74 6.18
C GLN A 80 20.84 -1.14 7.34
N ARG A 81 20.25 -0.16 8.05
CA ARG A 81 19.39 -0.34 9.21
C ARG A 81 18.04 0.29 8.93
N ILE A 82 17.18 -0.51 8.35
CA ILE A 82 15.89 -0.09 7.82
C ILE A 82 14.79 -0.78 8.61
N ALA A 83 13.89 -0.01 9.19
CA ALA A 83 12.74 -0.50 9.92
C ALA A 83 11.45 -0.40 9.10
N TRP A 84 10.43 -1.09 9.55
CA TRP A 84 9.06 -1.01 9.06
C TRP A 84 8.14 -0.42 10.12
N LEU A 85 7.24 0.46 9.72
CA LEU A 85 6.25 1.07 10.61
C LEU A 85 4.85 0.99 10.03
N GLY A 86 3.95 0.39 10.80
CA GLY A 86 2.51 0.51 10.60
C GLY A 86 1.82 -0.64 9.89
N GLY A 87 0.52 -0.48 9.81
CA GLY A 87 -0.40 -1.49 9.30
C GLY A 87 -0.78 -2.52 10.36
N ASN A 88 -1.88 -3.21 10.10
CA ASN A 88 -2.41 -4.25 10.98
C ASN A 88 -1.99 -5.63 10.48
N SER A 89 -1.59 -6.52 11.38
CA SER A 89 -1.14 -7.88 11.06
C SER A 89 -2.20 -8.73 10.33
N ALA A 90 -3.47 -8.39 10.45
CA ALA A 90 -4.54 -9.05 9.71
C ALA A 90 -4.71 -8.57 8.25
N SER A 91 -3.97 -7.53 7.85
CA SER A 91 -4.05 -6.97 6.50
C SER A 91 -3.18 -7.74 5.51
N LEU A 92 -3.78 -8.25 4.45
CA LEU A 92 -3.06 -8.85 3.33
C LEU A 92 -2.16 -7.87 2.60
N THR A 93 -2.62 -6.65 2.42
CA THR A 93 -1.82 -5.58 1.81
C THR A 93 -0.53 -5.35 2.60
N ARG A 94 -0.65 -5.30 3.94
CA ARG A 94 0.52 -5.19 4.80
C ARG A 94 1.45 -6.40 4.65
N ALA A 95 0.91 -7.60 4.65
CA ALA A 95 1.69 -8.83 4.52
C ALA A 95 2.50 -8.85 3.22
N GLU A 96 1.91 -8.43 2.10
CA GLU A 96 2.61 -8.32 0.81
C GLU A 96 3.70 -7.23 0.84
N ARG A 97 3.41 -6.07 1.39
CA ARG A 97 4.37 -4.95 1.51
C ARG A 97 5.53 -5.31 2.45
N VAL A 98 5.23 -5.88 3.61
CA VAL A 98 6.25 -6.39 4.53
C VAL A 98 7.07 -7.52 3.89
N GLY A 99 6.41 -8.40 3.15
CA GLY A 99 7.08 -9.48 2.43
C GLY A 99 8.10 -8.96 1.41
N GLY A 100 7.74 -7.94 0.63
CA GLY A 100 8.67 -7.29 -0.30
C GLY A 100 9.83 -6.58 0.41
N TYR A 101 9.57 -5.92 1.52
CA TYR A 101 10.59 -5.34 2.40
C TYR A 101 11.56 -6.41 2.91
N CYS A 102 11.06 -7.49 3.49
CA CYS A 102 11.89 -8.59 4.00
C CYS A 102 12.70 -9.27 2.90
N ALA A 103 12.07 -9.56 1.76
CA ALA A 103 12.74 -10.19 0.62
C ALA A 103 13.91 -9.35 0.10
N THR A 104 13.74 -8.03 0.09
CA THR A 104 14.80 -7.11 -0.38
C THR A 104 15.96 -7.04 0.61
N LEU A 105 15.69 -7.00 1.91
CA LEU A 105 16.74 -7.08 2.91
C LEU A 105 17.56 -8.37 2.74
N LEU A 106 16.89 -9.49 2.57
CA LEU A 106 17.54 -10.79 2.36
C LEU A 106 18.38 -10.79 1.08
N LYS A 107 17.85 -10.25 -0.03
CA LYS A 107 18.56 -10.14 -1.30
C LYS A 107 19.90 -9.41 -1.17
N TYR A 108 19.95 -8.38 -0.36
CA TYR A 108 21.15 -7.56 -0.15
C TYR A 108 21.99 -7.98 1.07
N GLY A 109 21.66 -9.10 1.69
CA GLY A 109 22.40 -9.62 2.85
C GLY A 109 22.28 -8.75 4.10
N LEU A 110 21.23 -7.95 4.21
CA LEU A 110 20.97 -7.15 5.39
C LEU A 110 20.18 -7.93 6.44
N PRO A 111 20.46 -7.71 7.74
CA PRO A 111 19.78 -8.45 8.79
C PRO A 111 18.31 -8.04 8.90
N PHE A 112 17.45 -9.04 9.10
CA PHE A 112 16.07 -8.84 9.48
C PHE A 112 15.92 -8.90 11.00
N HIS A 113 15.26 -7.89 11.56
CA HIS A 113 14.94 -7.82 12.97
C HIS A 113 13.43 -7.72 13.14
N SER A 114 12.81 -8.71 13.79
CA SER A 114 11.36 -8.73 14.00
C SER A 114 10.85 -7.56 14.86
N ASP A 115 11.63 -7.07 15.79
CA ASP A 115 11.34 -5.91 16.63
C ASP A 115 11.45 -4.56 15.89
N TRP A 116 12.00 -4.55 14.68
CA TRP A 116 11.98 -3.38 13.77
C TRP A 116 10.78 -3.37 12.83
N VAL A 117 9.91 -4.35 12.91
CA VAL A 117 8.66 -4.41 12.15
C VAL A 117 7.51 -4.10 13.10
N VAL A 118 7.19 -2.83 13.18
CA VAL A 118 6.25 -2.30 14.17
C VAL A 118 4.85 -2.22 13.59
N GLU A 119 3.90 -2.88 14.27
CA GLU A 119 2.48 -2.75 13.98
C GLU A 119 1.92 -1.52 14.68
N CYS A 120 1.13 -0.73 13.97
CA CYS A 120 0.30 0.30 14.57
C CYS A 120 -0.90 0.62 13.68
N ASP A 121 -1.97 1.11 14.30
CA ASP A 121 -3.15 1.55 13.56
C ASP A 121 -2.84 2.76 12.68
N THR A 122 -3.64 2.93 11.63
CA THR A 122 -3.53 4.06 10.71
C THR A 122 -4.01 5.35 11.38
N SER A 123 -3.11 5.93 12.16
CA SER A 123 -3.32 7.15 12.94
C SER A 123 -2.01 7.93 13.02
N GLN A 124 -2.07 9.23 12.76
CA GLN A 124 -0.88 10.09 12.87
C GLN A 124 -0.34 10.13 14.31
N LYS A 125 -1.22 10.15 15.30
CA LYS A 125 -0.81 10.14 16.71
C LYS A 125 -0.09 8.85 17.08
N GLN A 126 -0.67 7.70 16.75
CA GLN A 126 -0.08 6.41 17.10
C GLN A 126 1.23 6.17 16.35
N SER A 127 1.32 6.57 15.08
CA SER A 127 2.55 6.44 14.33
C SER A 127 3.66 7.36 14.82
N ALA A 128 3.33 8.57 15.28
CA ALA A 128 4.29 9.48 15.92
C ALA A 128 4.86 8.88 17.21
N GLU A 129 4.02 8.30 18.03
CA GLU A 129 4.43 7.63 19.27
C GLU A 129 5.26 6.37 18.97
N ALA A 130 4.83 5.58 18.00
CA ALA A 130 5.50 4.34 17.62
C ALA A 130 6.90 4.57 17.03
N VAL A 131 7.08 5.55 16.15
CA VAL A 131 8.40 5.88 15.59
C VAL A 131 9.34 6.39 16.66
N ALA A 132 8.85 7.22 17.58
CA ALA A 132 9.66 7.73 18.70
C ALA A 132 10.14 6.59 19.61
N ALA A 133 9.28 5.64 19.94
CA ALA A 133 9.63 4.47 20.72
C ALA A 133 10.63 3.56 19.99
N LEU A 134 10.40 3.29 18.71
CA LEU A 134 11.28 2.48 17.88
C LEU A 134 12.71 3.03 17.85
N LEU A 135 12.86 4.33 17.61
CA LEU A 135 14.17 4.97 17.51
C LEU A 135 14.86 5.15 18.87
N ARG A 136 14.08 5.27 19.93
CA ARG A 136 14.62 5.33 21.29
C ARG A 136 15.28 4.02 21.69
N HIS A 137 14.67 2.88 21.31
CA HIS A 137 15.21 1.55 21.56
C HIS A 137 16.28 1.13 20.53
N ASN A 138 16.23 1.68 19.34
CA ASN A 138 17.11 1.36 18.23
C ASN A 138 17.64 2.63 17.56
N PRO A 139 18.54 3.38 18.20
CA PRO A 139 18.96 4.70 17.73
C PRO A 139 19.80 4.68 16.45
N THR A 140 20.25 3.51 16.01
CA THR A 140 21.06 3.34 14.80
C THR A 140 20.24 3.10 13.53
N ILE A 141 18.91 2.98 13.63
CA ILE A 141 18.02 2.92 12.48
C ILE A 141 18.14 4.22 11.70
N SER A 142 18.41 4.13 10.40
CA SER A 142 18.61 5.29 9.53
C SER A 142 17.47 5.52 8.53
N ALA A 143 16.61 4.54 8.34
CA ALA A 143 15.44 4.65 7.46
C ALA A 143 14.26 3.85 8.00
N VAL A 144 13.06 4.35 7.72
CA VAL A 144 11.81 3.70 8.10
C VAL A 144 10.88 3.65 6.89
N VAL A 145 10.46 2.45 6.53
CA VAL A 145 9.43 2.23 5.53
C VAL A 145 8.07 2.22 6.22
N CYS A 146 7.20 3.13 5.82
CA CYS A 146 5.88 3.33 6.42
C CYS A 146 4.79 2.70 5.56
N TYR A 147 3.83 2.07 6.22
CA TYR A 147 2.73 1.34 5.58
C TYR A 147 1.91 2.18 4.58
N ASN A 148 1.63 3.43 4.91
CA ASN A 148 0.90 4.36 4.04
C ASN A 148 1.27 5.82 4.34
N ASP A 149 0.61 6.75 3.65
CA ASP A 149 0.85 8.18 3.77
C ASP A 149 0.49 8.73 5.16
N ILE A 150 -0.57 8.25 5.78
CA ILE A 150 -0.99 8.68 7.14
C ILE A 150 0.06 8.29 8.17
N ILE A 151 0.56 7.06 8.10
CA ILE A 151 1.64 6.56 8.96
C ILE A 151 2.92 7.38 8.75
N ALA A 152 3.27 7.67 7.50
CA ALA A 152 4.46 8.45 7.18
C ALA A 152 4.41 9.89 7.72
N ARG A 153 3.28 10.55 7.60
CA ARG A 153 3.08 11.90 8.17
C ARG A 153 3.20 11.89 9.69
N GLY A 154 2.57 10.91 10.34
CA GLY A 154 2.70 10.74 11.79
C GLY A 154 4.14 10.47 12.23
N ALA A 155 4.84 9.62 11.48
CA ALA A 155 6.26 9.35 11.72
C ALA A 155 7.11 10.62 11.59
N TRP A 156 6.86 11.44 10.57
CA TRP A 156 7.55 12.72 10.39
C TRP A 156 7.34 13.66 11.59
N PHE A 157 6.10 13.80 12.06
CA PHE A 157 5.81 14.58 13.26
C PHE A 157 6.50 14.01 14.51
N GLY A 158 6.52 12.70 14.66
CA GLY A 158 7.21 12.04 15.76
C GLY A 158 8.72 12.29 15.76
N LEU A 159 9.35 12.30 14.59
CA LEU A 159 10.77 12.66 14.43
C LEU A 159 11.04 14.12 14.81
N MET A 160 10.21 15.04 14.37
CA MET A 160 10.32 16.46 14.68
C MET A 160 10.22 16.71 16.19
N ARG A 161 9.25 16.09 16.86
CA ARG A 161 9.07 16.19 18.30
C ARG A 161 10.22 15.59 19.09
N ALA A 162 10.87 14.58 18.57
CA ALA A 162 12.05 13.96 19.18
C ALA A 162 13.36 14.72 18.90
N GLY A 163 13.29 15.88 18.20
CA GLY A 163 14.46 16.64 17.80
C GLY A 163 15.27 16.02 16.68
N ARG A 164 14.68 15.07 15.94
CA ARG A 164 15.31 14.44 14.78
C ARG A 164 14.78 15.04 13.50
N GLN A 165 15.66 15.20 12.52
CA GLN A 165 15.27 15.67 11.19
C GLN A 165 14.97 14.49 10.28
N SER A 166 13.94 14.67 9.44
CA SER A 166 13.63 13.76 8.33
C SER A 166 14.32 14.27 7.07
N GLY A 167 14.89 13.36 6.29
CA GLY A 167 15.51 13.69 5.01
C GLY A 167 16.76 12.86 4.71
N GLU A 168 17.41 13.14 3.58
CA GLU A 168 18.69 12.54 3.27
C GLU A 168 19.79 13.15 4.15
N ALA A 169 20.63 12.31 4.72
CA ALA A 169 21.70 12.75 5.59
C ALA A 169 22.70 13.63 4.84
N GLY A 170 22.72 14.91 5.19
CA GLY A 170 23.87 15.76 4.92
C GLY A 170 24.99 15.45 5.92
N MET A 171 26.25 15.59 5.52
CA MET A 171 27.44 15.16 6.28
C MET A 171 27.70 15.94 7.57
N ASP A 172 26.83 16.82 8.02
CA ASP A 172 27.24 17.90 8.92
C ASP A 172 26.81 17.82 10.38
N SER A 173 26.16 16.75 10.86
CA SER A 173 25.95 16.72 12.29
C SER A 173 26.04 15.33 12.92
N TYR A 174 27.04 15.16 13.72
CA TYR A 174 27.25 14.02 14.60
C TYR A 174 26.13 13.87 15.66
N PHE A 175 25.30 14.91 15.86
CA PHE A 175 24.24 14.97 16.85
C PHE A 175 22.82 14.95 16.29
N GLU A 176 22.66 15.18 15.00
CA GLU A 176 21.36 15.16 14.32
C GLU A 176 21.31 13.96 13.38
N GLN A 177 21.07 12.78 13.93
CA GLN A 177 20.81 11.61 13.08
C GLN A 177 19.53 11.87 12.31
N GLN A 178 19.69 12.12 11.02
CA GLN A 178 18.58 12.16 10.09
C GLN A 178 18.05 10.75 9.89
N VAL A 179 16.72 10.64 9.85
CA VAL A 179 16.04 9.39 9.55
C VAL A 179 15.26 9.59 8.25
N THR A 180 15.58 8.80 7.26
CA THR A 180 14.89 8.82 5.98
C THR A 180 13.57 8.08 6.09
N LEU A 181 12.47 8.74 5.69
CA LEU A 181 11.15 8.15 5.63
C LEU A 181 10.79 7.78 4.19
N ALA A 182 10.23 6.60 4.02
CA ALA A 182 9.72 6.12 2.76
C ALA A 182 8.34 5.49 2.98
N ALA A 183 7.43 5.63 2.03
CA ALA A 183 6.06 5.18 2.22
C ALA A 183 5.35 4.83 0.92
N PHE A 184 4.26 4.11 1.07
CA PHE A 184 3.30 3.81 0.01
C PHE A 184 2.24 4.89 -0.02
N ALA A 185 2.04 5.52 -1.16
CA ALA A 185 0.99 6.50 -1.36
C ALA A 185 -0.25 5.83 -1.94
N ASP A 186 -1.33 5.84 -1.16
CA ASP A 186 -2.65 5.36 -1.60
C ASP A 186 -3.50 6.48 -2.19
N VAL A 187 -2.90 7.63 -2.43
CA VAL A 187 -3.50 8.83 -3.03
C VAL A 187 -2.79 9.20 -4.33
N ALA A 188 -3.42 10.06 -5.13
CA ALA A 188 -2.81 10.56 -6.36
C ALA A 188 -1.52 11.34 -6.06
N GLU A 189 -0.55 11.28 -6.98
CA GLU A 189 0.73 11.99 -6.85
C GLU A 189 0.55 13.48 -6.58
N SER A 190 -0.44 14.11 -7.20
CA SER A 190 -0.77 15.52 -7.00
C SER A 190 -1.24 15.86 -5.58
N ALA A 191 -1.69 14.87 -4.82
CA ALA A 191 -2.14 15.04 -3.45
C ALA A 191 -1.04 14.74 -2.41
N LEU A 192 0.17 14.37 -2.85
CA LEU A 192 1.29 14.15 -1.96
C LEU A 192 1.86 15.47 -1.47
N ASP A 193 2.04 15.54 -0.15
CA ASP A 193 2.65 16.71 0.49
C ASP A 193 4.11 16.89 0.06
N GLU A 194 4.62 18.12 0.18
CA GLU A 194 6.03 18.43 -0.03
C GLU A 194 6.92 18.03 1.15
N LEU A 195 6.48 17.08 1.94
CA LEU A 195 7.29 16.52 3.02
C LEU A 195 8.47 15.72 2.45
N PRO A 196 9.60 15.68 3.14
CA PRO A 196 10.78 14.95 2.69
C PRO A 196 10.61 13.44 2.87
N ILE A 197 9.65 12.88 2.18
CA ILE A 197 9.31 11.46 2.19
C ILE A 197 9.47 10.91 0.78
N ILE A 198 10.08 9.73 0.70
CA ILE A 198 10.20 8.99 -0.56
C ILE A 198 8.94 8.16 -0.74
N TRP A 199 8.27 8.32 -1.88
CA TRP A 199 7.01 7.68 -2.15
C TRP A 199 7.10 6.62 -3.24
N VAL A 200 6.32 5.56 -3.09
CA VAL A 200 5.89 4.72 -4.22
C VAL A 200 4.38 4.85 -4.38
N THR A 201 3.94 4.92 -5.61
CA THR A 201 2.51 4.99 -5.94
C THR A 201 2.20 4.13 -7.15
N THR A 202 0.98 3.59 -7.20
CA THR A 202 0.48 2.91 -8.39
C THR A 202 -0.25 3.95 -9.25
N PRO A 203 0.08 4.06 -10.56
CA PRO A 203 -0.54 5.04 -11.41
C PRO A 203 -2.05 4.81 -11.53
N ALA A 204 -2.85 5.76 -11.03
CA ALA A 204 -4.31 5.66 -10.98
C ALA A 204 -4.94 5.56 -12.38
N ARG A 205 -4.36 6.24 -13.36
CA ARG A 205 -4.83 6.22 -14.74
C ARG A 205 -4.67 4.84 -15.37
N GLU A 206 -3.51 4.20 -15.19
CA GLU A 206 -3.26 2.85 -15.69
C GLU A 206 -4.16 1.83 -15.01
N MET A 207 -4.40 1.99 -13.70
CA MET A 207 -5.34 1.18 -12.93
C MET A 207 -6.75 1.27 -13.52
N GLY A 208 -7.26 2.47 -13.77
CA GLY A 208 -8.56 2.70 -14.36
C GLY A 208 -8.68 2.12 -15.76
N TYR A 209 -7.64 2.26 -16.56
CA TYR A 209 -7.59 1.70 -17.92
C TYR A 209 -7.68 0.18 -17.91
N THR A 210 -6.88 -0.47 -17.07
CA THR A 210 -6.84 -1.94 -16.95
C THR A 210 -8.16 -2.49 -16.42
N LEU A 211 -8.80 -1.80 -15.45
CA LEU A 211 -10.12 -2.14 -14.95
C LEU A 211 -11.19 -2.07 -16.04
N ALA A 212 -11.22 -0.99 -16.79
CA ALA A 212 -12.17 -0.79 -17.88
C ALA A 212 -11.99 -1.84 -18.98
N GLU A 213 -10.77 -2.11 -19.38
CA GLU A 213 -10.44 -3.14 -20.36
C GLU A 213 -10.92 -4.51 -19.91
N ARG A 214 -10.70 -4.89 -18.66
CA ARG A 214 -11.13 -6.19 -18.14
C ARG A 214 -12.66 -6.32 -18.07
N VAL A 215 -13.36 -5.28 -17.64
CA VAL A 215 -14.84 -5.27 -17.65
C VAL A 215 -15.38 -5.43 -19.07
N MET A 216 -14.81 -4.72 -20.04
CA MET A 216 -15.23 -4.80 -21.43
C MET A 216 -14.99 -6.18 -22.04
N GLN A 217 -13.84 -6.81 -21.74
CA GLN A 217 -13.57 -8.19 -22.16
C GLN A 217 -14.59 -9.17 -21.59
N ARG A 218 -14.99 -9.00 -20.34
CA ARG A 218 -16.01 -9.84 -19.72
C ARG A 218 -17.39 -9.63 -20.29
N ILE A 219 -17.77 -8.39 -20.60
CA ILE A 219 -19.04 -8.07 -21.25
C ILE A 219 -19.09 -8.71 -22.64
N ALA A 220 -18.01 -8.61 -23.39
CA ALA A 220 -17.88 -9.22 -24.72
C ALA A 220 -17.71 -10.75 -24.69
N ARG A 221 -17.56 -11.34 -23.50
CA ARG A 221 -17.33 -12.79 -23.32
C ARG A 221 -16.09 -13.34 -24.05
N GLU A 222 -15.07 -12.50 -24.21
CA GLU A 222 -13.82 -12.87 -24.89
C GLU A 222 -12.95 -13.83 -24.08
N ASP A 223 -13.11 -13.82 -22.75
CA ASP A 223 -12.34 -14.66 -21.83
C ASP A 223 -13.24 -15.13 -20.68
N SER A 224 -13.25 -16.43 -20.42
CA SER A 224 -14.09 -17.04 -19.38
C SER A 224 -13.38 -17.27 -18.05
N LEU A 225 -12.07 -17.12 -18.00
CA LEU A 225 -11.29 -17.36 -16.78
C LEU A 225 -11.08 -16.07 -15.99
N ALA A 226 -11.23 -16.17 -14.67
CA ALA A 226 -10.91 -15.08 -13.78
C ALA A 226 -9.40 -14.78 -13.82
N ARG A 227 -9.04 -13.48 -13.75
CA ARG A 227 -7.66 -13.01 -13.74
C ARG A 227 -7.39 -12.07 -12.59
N SER A 228 -6.28 -12.31 -11.93
CA SER A 228 -5.68 -11.34 -11.04
C SER A 228 -4.55 -10.62 -11.80
N GLN A 229 -4.70 -9.32 -11.99
CA GLN A 229 -3.72 -8.46 -12.65
C GLN A 229 -3.12 -7.49 -11.65
N THR A 230 -1.80 -7.39 -11.67
CA THR A 230 -1.08 -6.45 -10.80
C THR A 230 -0.40 -5.36 -11.63
N LEU A 231 -0.35 -4.15 -11.08
CA LEU A 231 0.28 -3.00 -11.70
C LEU A 231 1.53 -2.59 -10.92
N LYS A 232 2.61 -2.33 -11.66
CA LYS A 232 3.86 -1.85 -11.08
C LYS A 232 3.73 -0.43 -10.55
N ALA A 233 4.36 -0.20 -9.41
CA ALA A 233 4.45 1.11 -8.81
C ALA A 233 5.52 1.99 -9.47
N ARG A 234 5.40 3.30 -9.24
CA ARG A 234 6.42 4.32 -9.55
C ARG A 234 7.03 4.85 -8.27
N LEU A 235 8.32 5.12 -8.33
CA LEU A 235 9.05 5.81 -7.26
C LEU A 235 8.98 7.32 -7.49
N ILE A 236 8.63 8.05 -6.43
CA ILE A 236 8.57 9.52 -6.43
C ILE A 236 9.50 10.04 -5.36
N VAL A 237 10.52 10.75 -5.79
CA VAL A 237 11.47 11.44 -4.91
C VAL A 237 11.32 12.93 -5.16
N LYS A 238 10.77 13.64 -4.19
CA LYS A 238 10.71 15.11 -4.23
C LYS A 238 12.06 15.68 -3.83
N LYS A 239 12.57 16.57 -4.66
CA LYS A 239 13.84 17.30 -4.44
C LYS A 239 13.64 18.43 -3.44
#